data_ca2628184f75cc893f1c2b901fcd5a80
#
_entry.id   ca2628184f75cc893f1c2b901fcd5a80
#
_cell.length_a   1.000
_cell.length_b   1.000
_cell.length_c   1.000
_cell.angle_alpha   90.00
_cell.angle_beta   90.00
_cell.angle_gamma   90.00
#
_symmetry.space_group_name_H-M   'P 1'
#
loop_
_entity.id
_entity.type
_entity.pdbx_description
1 polymer ?
#
loop_
_entity_poly.entity_id
_entity_poly.type
_entity_poly.pdbx_seq_one_letter_code
_entity_poly.pdbx_strand_id
1 'polypeptide(L)'
;FFMVDDTPVALLNDFYQLTGNPVLLPKFGFYEGHLNAYNRDYWKEDEKGFLFEDGKKYKESQKDNGGTKESLNGEKNNYQFSARAVIDRYNAHDMPLGWLLPNDGYGAGYGQTGTLDGNIQNLKELGDYARERGVEIGLWTQSDLHPKEGVEALLQRDIVKEVRDAGVRVLKTDVAWVGAGYSFGLNG
;
A
#
# COMPACT_ATOMS: atom_id res chain seq x y z
N PHE A 1 -31.62 9.26 -5.21
CA PHE A 1 -31.96 10.54 -4.60
C PHE A 1 -31.49 11.67 -5.50
N PHE A 2 -32.33 12.70 -5.65
CA PHE A 2 -31.96 13.93 -6.31
C PHE A 2 -31.99 15.04 -5.26
N MET A 3 -30.96 15.86 -5.22
CA MET A 3 -30.85 16.99 -4.32
C MET A 3 -30.72 18.25 -5.15
N VAL A 4 -31.45 19.28 -4.81
CA VAL A 4 -31.43 20.57 -5.50
C VAL A 4 -31.36 21.66 -4.46
N ASP A 5 -30.39 22.55 -4.61
CA ASP A 5 -30.26 23.75 -3.79
C ASP A 5 -29.62 24.86 -4.60
N ASP A 6 -29.68 26.09 -4.10
CA ASP A 6 -29.24 27.30 -4.80
C ASP A 6 -27.72 27.38 -4.98
N THR A 7 -26.97 26.70 -4.13
CA THR A 7 -25.49 26.69 -4.19
C THR A 7 -24.90 25.30 -3.96
N PRO A 8 -23.71 25.02 -4.51
CA PRO A 8 -23.02 23.75 -4.22
C PRO A 8 -22.74 23.52 -2.73
N VAL A 9 -22.51 24.60 -1.97
CA VAL A 9 -22.30 24.47 -0.51
C VAL A 9 -23.58 24.08 0.21
N ALA A 10 -24.70 24.69 -0.14
CA ALA A 10 -25.99 24.35 0.42
C ALA A 10 -26.36 22.90 0.08
N LEU A 11 -26.16 22.48 -1.15
CA LEU A 11 -26.36 21.11 -1.61
C LEU A 11 -25.53 20.09 -0.80
N LEU A 12 -24.26 20.40 -0.53
CA LEU A 12 -23.40 19.56 0.31
C LEU A 12 -23.89 19.52 1.75
N ASN A 13 -24.38 20.63 2.30
CA ASN A 13 -24.93 20.66 3.65
C ASN A 13 -26.16 19.76 3.75
N ASP A 14 -27.07 19.80 2.79
CA ASP A 14 -28.21 18.92 2.73
C ASP A 14 -27.81 17.45 2.64
N PHE A 15 -26.80 17.16 1.83
CA PHE A 15 -26.25 15.81 1.75
C PHE A 15 -25.71 15.34 3.11
N TYR A 16 -24.96 16.20 3.82
CA TYR A 16 -24.40 15.85 5.13
C TYR A 16 -25.47 15.69 6.22
N GLN A 17 -26.62 16.35 6.10
CA GLN A 17 -27.77 16.10 6.99
C GLN A 17 -28.30 14.68 6.84
N LEU A 18 -28.21 14.10 5.65
CA LEU A 18 -28.66 12.71 5.40
C LEU A 18 -27.59 11.68 5.74
N THR A 19 -26.35 11.95 5.45
CA THR A 19 -25.26 10.97 5.54
C THR A 19 -24.37 11.12 6.77
N GLY A 20 -24.50 12.22 7.50
CA GLY A 20 -23.54 12.65 8.49
C GLY A 20 -22.36 13.39 7.89
N ASN A 21 -21.62 14.10 8.71
CA ASN A 21 -20.42 14.80 8.29
C ASN A 21 -19.31 13.82 7.94
N PRO A 22 -18.45 14.15 6.94
CA PRO A 22 -17.30 13.34 6.63
C PRO A 22 -16.34 13.25 7.82
N VAL A 23 -15.68 12.12 7.95
CA VAL A 23 -14.62 11.93 8.95
C VAL A 23 -13.45 12.84 8.61
N LEU A 24 -12.98 13.58 9.61
CA LEU A 24 -11.75 14.37 9.47
C LEU A 24 -10.55 13.41 9.50
N LEU A 25 -9.91 13.26 8.35
CA LEU A 25 -8.71 12.45 8.25
C LEU A 25 -7.52 13.13 8.94
N PRO A 26 -6.61 12.37 9.56
CA PRO A 26 -5.36 12.92 10.06
C PRO A 26 -4.53 13.47 8.90
N LYS A 27 -3.72 14.51 9.18
CA LYS A 27 -2.95 15.20 8.14
C LYS A 27 -2.09 14.27 7.31
N PHE A 28 -1.46 13.27 7.92
CA PHE A 28 -0.60 12.33 7.20
C PHE A 28 -1.35 11.56 6.10
N GLY A 29 -2.65 11.31 6.28
CA GLY A 29 -3.46 10.56 5.32
C GLY A 29 -3.61 11.21 3.94
N PHE A 30 -3.29 12.50 3.82
CA PHE A 30 -3.37 13.22 2.54
C PHE A 30 -2.10 13.12 1.68
N TYR A 31 -1.02 12.53 2.20
CA TYR A 31 0.27 12.47 1.52
C TYR A 31 0.71 11.02 1.37
N GLU A 32 0.11 10.35 0.39
CA GLU A 32 0.44 8.96 0.06
C GLU A 32 1.70 8.87 -0.80
N GLY A 33 2.60 7.95 -0.41
CA GLY A 33 3.62 7.40 -1.27
C GLY A 33 3.26 5.96 -1.63
N HIS A 34 3.55 5.54 -2.84
CA HIS A 34 3.15 4.26 -3.36
C HIS A 34 4.35 3.49 -3.87
N LEU A 35 4.55 2.29 -3.36
CA LEU A 35 5.42 1.29 -3.96
C LEU A 35 4.53 0.23 -4.60
N ASN A 36 4.44 0.26 -5.92
CA ASN A 36 3.56 -0.65 -6.63
C ASN A 36 4.14 -2.06 -6.64
N ALA A 37 3.31 -3.02 -6.29
CA ALA A 37 3.61 -4.43 -6.42
C ALA A 37 4.90 -4.92 -5.72
N TYR A 38 5.15 -4.44 -4.48
CA TYR A 38 6.26 -4.93 -3.66
C TYR A 38 6.45 -6.46 -3.77
N ASN A 39 7.74 -6.87 -3.86
CA ASN A 39 8.15 -8.27 -3.98
C ASN A 39 7.60 -9.00 -5.22
N ARG A 40 7.17 -8.28 -6.20
CA ARG A 40 6.63 -8.78 -7.44
C ARG A 40 7.43 -8.30 -8.65
N ASP A 41 7.99 -7.10 -8.55
CA ASP A 41 8.70 -6.46 -9.62
C ASP A 41 10.20 -6.72 -9.55
N TYR A 42 10.80 -6.77 -10.74
CA TYR A 42 12.22 -6.97 -10.97
C TYR A 42 12.77 -5.78 -11.76
N TRP A 43 13.92 -5.31 -11.35
CA TRP A 43 14.60 -4.19 -11.98
C TRP A 43 15.88 -4.67 -12.65
N LYS A 44 16.02 -4.42 -13.94
CA LYS A 44 17.19 -4.77 -14.73
C LYS A 44 17.75 -3.55 -15.45
N GLU A 45 19.07 -3.45 -15.50
CA GLU A 45 19.75 -2.39 -16.24
C GLU A 45 19.31 -2.40 -17.71
N ASP A 46 18.83 -1.26 -18.20
CA ASP A 46 18.29 -1.06 -19.56
C ASP A 46 18.39 0.43 -19.91
N GLU A 47 18.95 0.76 -21.06
CA GLU A 47 19.11 2.15 -21.50
C GLU A 47 17.79 2.90 -21.67
N LYS A 48 16.69 2.18 -21.89
CA LYS A 48 15.33 2.73 -22.00
C LYS A 48 14.60 2.81 -20.66
N GLY A 49 15.29 2.49 -19.56
CA GLY A 49 14.74 2.51 -18.20
C GLY A 49 14.77 3.89 -17.55
N PHE A 50 14.36 3.91 -16.29
CA PHE A 50 14.41 5.08 -15.43
C PHE A 50 15.84 5.25 -14.87
N LEU A 51 16.27 6.50 -14.75
CA LEU A 51 17.56 6.85 -14.15
C LEU A 51 17.47 6.75 -12.62
N PHE A 52 18.41 6.03 -12.02
CA PHE A 52 18.56 5.91 -10.57
C PHE A 52 19.77 6.68 -10.05
N GLU A 53 19.91 6.74 -8.73
CA GLU A 53 20.92 7.53 -8.03
C GLU A 53 22.36 7.06 -8.31
N ASP A 54 22.54 5.80 -8.71
CA ASP A 54 23.82 5.25 -9.12
C ASP A 54 24.25 5.66 -10.54
N GLY A 55 23.44 6.49 -11.20
CA GLY A 55 23.68 6.97 -12.57
C GLY A 55 23.33 5.96 -13.66
N LYS A 56 22.76 4.83 -13.30
CA LYS A 56 22.33 3.81 -14.24
C LYS A 56 20.83 3.89 -14.49
N LYS A 57 20.40 3.32 -15.60
CA LYS A 57 18.99 3.21 -15.94
C LYS A 57 18.51 1.79 -15.75
N TYR A 58 17.34 1.66 -15.17
CA TYR A 58 16.71 0.38 -14.90
C TYR A 58 15.28 0.34 -15.42
N LYS A 59 14.91 -0.81 -15.93
CA LYS A 59 13.56 -1.09 -16.41
C LYS A 59 12.89 -2.10 -15.50
N GLU A 60 11.67 -1.77 -15.12
CA GLU A 60 10.81 -2.62 -14.31
C GLU A 60 10.19 -3.76 -15.14
N SER A 61 9.96 -4.89 -14.47
CA SER A 61 9.22 -6.03 -15.02
C SER A 61 8.50 -6.78 -13.90
N GLN A 62 7.23 -7.08 -14.09
CA GLN A 62 6.46 -7.94 -13.20
C GLN A 62 6.81 -9.44 -13.34
N LYS A 63 7.64 -9.77 -14.32
CA LYS A 63 8.15 -11.13 -14.53
C LYS A 63 9.63 -11.15 -14.27
N ASP A 64 10.11 -12.25 -13.74
CA ASP A 64 11.55 -12.47 -13.57
C ASP A 64 12.25 -12.27 -14.93
N ASN A 65 13.07 -11.23 -14.98
CA ASN A 65 13.87 -10.86 -16.14
C ASN A 65 15.38 -11.03 -15.88
N GLY A 66 15.73 -11.76 -14.79
CA GLY A 66 17.10 -11.90 -14.33
C GLY A 66 17.65 -10.64 -13.66
N GLY A 67 16.79 -9.69 -13.32
CA GLY A 67 17.13 -8.47 -12.59
C GLY A 67 17.03 -8.62 -11.08
N THR A 68 17.07 -7.49 -10.43
CA THR A 68 16.99 -7.38 -8.97
C THR A 68 15.55 -7.24 -8.53
N LYS A 69 15.12 -8.11 -7.64
CA LYS A 69 13.75 -8.08 -7.09
C LYS A 69 13.61 -7.01 -6.03
N GLU A 70 12.49 -6.34 -5.98
CA GLU A 70 12.15 -5.38 -4.93
C GLU A 70 12.15 -5.98 -3.53
N SER A 71 12.30 -5.13 -2.53
CA SER A 71 12.30 -5.52 -1.11
C SER A 71 11.66 -4.43 -0.25
N LEU A 72 11.35 -4.75 1.01
CA LEU A 72 10.89 -3.73 1.96
C LEU A 72 12.06 -2.91 2.53
N ASN A 73 13.10 -3.60 2.99
CA ASN A 73 14.15 -3.00 3.80
C ASN A 73 15.53 -2.98 3.13
N GLY A 74 15.61 -3.37 1.86
CA GLY A 74 16.88 -3.51 1.17
C GLY A 74 17.54 -4.87 1.39
N GLU A 75 16.75 -5.90 1.69
CA GLU A 75 17.23 -7.27 1.81
C GLU A 75 17.94 -7.70 0.51
N LYS A 76 18.91 -8.58 0.62
CA LYS A 76 19.72 -9.08 -0.51
C LYS A 76 20.56 -8.00 -1.23
N ASN A 77 21.05 -7.00 -0.49
CA ASN A 77 21.84 -5.89 -1.02
C ASN A 77 21.12 -5.07 -2.10
N ASN A 78 19.85 -4.89 -1.94
CA ASN A 78 18.94 -4.35 -2.94
C ASN A 78 18.26 -3.05 -2.48
N TYR A 79 19.01 -2.19 -1.79
CA TYR A 79 18.45 -1.01 -1.15
C TYR A 79 17.73 -0.07 -2.11
N GLN A 80 18.34 0.23 -3.26
CA GLN A 80 17.77 1.22 -4.20
C GLN A 80 16.39 0.84 -4.76
N PHE A 81 16.03 -0.44 -4.72
CA PHE A 81 14.71 -0.95 -5.12
C PHE A 81 13.87 -1.36 -3.91
N SER A 82 14.11 -0.74 -2.76
CA SER A 82 13.38 -1.02 -1.53
C SER A 82 12.36 0.06 -1.19
N ALA A 83 11.40 -0.29 -0.34
CA ALA A 83 10.45 0.66 0.21
C ALA A 83 11.15 1.75 1.04
N ARG A 84 12.24 1.43 1.74
CA ARG A 84 13.06 2.44 2.44
C ARG A 84 13.65 3.46 1.49
N ALA A 85 14.16 3.01 0.35
CA ALA A 85 14.72 3.91 -0.66
C ALA A 85 13.65 4.85 -1.24
N VAL A 86 12.40 4.41 -1.35
CA VAL A 86 11.30 5.29 -1.74
C VAL A 86 11.11 6.41 -0.71
N ILE A 87 11.07 6.08 0.58
CA ILE A 87 10.97 7.09 1.65
C ILE A 87 12.14 8.09 1.58
N ASP A 88 13.35 7.59 1.39
CA ASP A 88 14.53 8.44 1.32
C ASP A 88 14.53 9.35 0.11
N ARG A 89 14.01 8.90 -1.03
CA ARG A 89 13.85 9.75 -2.23
C ARG A 89 12.87 10.89 -1.99
N TYR A 90 11.72 10.62 -1.35
CA TYR A 90 10.80 11.67 -0.97
C TYR A 90 11.48 12.74 -0.11
N ASN A 91 12.25 12.30 0.90
CA ASN A 91 13.01 13.22 1.75
C ASN A 91 14.09 13.98 0.97
N ALA A 92 14.84 13.30 0.12
CA ALA A 92 15.93 13.92 -0.65
C ALA A 92 15.44 14.99 -1.63
N HIS A 93 14.19 14.86 -2.09
CA HIS A 93 13.56 15.82 -3.01
C HIS A 93 12.61 16.79 -2.31
N ASP A 94 12.63 16.85 -0.98
CA ASP A 94 11.72 17.71 -0.18
C ASP A 94 10.24 17.53 -0.57
N MET A 95 9.85 16.32 -0.89
CA MET A 95 8.48 15.97 -1.22
C MET A 95 7.74 15.50 0.03
N PRO A 96 6.51 15.99 0.25
CA PRO A 96 5.74 15.56 1.42
C PRO A 96 5.36 14.09 1.31
N LEU A 97 5.61 13.34 2.38
CA LEU A 97 5.21 11.94 2.51
C LEU A 97 4.63 11.74 3.91
N GLY A 98 3.36 11.43 3.99
CA GLY A 98 2.68 11.16 5.25
C GLY A 98 2.59 9.65 5.54
N TRP A 99 2.42 8.85 4.51
CA TRP A 99 2.40 7.40 4.62
C TRP A 99 2.83 6.74 3.32
N LEU A 100 3.42 5.56 3.44
CA LEU A 100 3.84 4.73 2.31
C LEU A 100 3.01 3.46 2.25
N LEU A 101 2.53 3.13 1.08
CA LEU A 101 1.77 1.93 0.79
C LEU A 101 2.61 0.94 -0.04
N PRO A 102 3.16 -0.13 0.56
CA PRO A 102 3.48 -1.34 -0.18
C PRO A 102 2.19 -1.98 -0.68
N ASN A 103 1.96 -1.90 -1.98
CA ASN A 103 0.69 -2.27 -2.59
C ASN A 103 0.54 -3.80 -2.76
N ASP A 104 -0.23 -4.26 -3.70
CA ASP A 104 -0.73 -5.62 -3.90
C ASP A 104 0.32 -6.75 -3.96
N GLY A 105 1.59 -6.42 -4.04
CA GLY A 105 2.68 -7.38 -3.97
C GLY A 105 3.01 -7.91 -2.58
N TYR A 106 2.37 -7.40 -1.53
CA TYR A 106 2.64 -7.82 -0.16
C TYR A 106 1.74 -9.02 0.25
N GLY A 107 1.90 -10.14 -0.43
CA GLY A 107 1.42 -11.46 0.00
C GLY A 107 -0.07 -11.69 0.09
N ALA A 108 -0.90 -10.80 -0.36
CA ALA A 108 -2.34 -10.92 -0.16
C ALA A 108 -3.17 -10.59 -1.38
N GLY A 109 -2.61 -10.66 -2.56
CA GLY A 109 -3.37 -10.42 -3.77
C GLY A 109 -2.83 -11.23 -4.94
N TYR A 110 -3.69 -11.58 -5.85
CA TYR A 110 -3.34 -12.22 -7.12
C TYR A 110 -2.44 -13.46 -7.01
N GLY A 111 -2.58 -14.23 -5.93
CA GLY A 111 -1.77 -15.42 -5.69
C GLY A 111 -0.34 -15.15 -5.17
N GLN A 112 -0.07 -14.00 -4.63
CA GLN A 112 1.23 -13.60 -4.08
C GLN A 112 1.52 -14.21 -2.69
N THR A 113 1.30 -15.49 -2.51
CA THR A 113 1.37 -16.17 -1.20
C THR A 113 2.79 -16.28 -0.64
N GLY A 114 3.79 -16.40 -1.51
CA GLY A 114 5.20 -16.52 -1.10
C GLY A 114 5.79 -15.26 -0.46
N THR A 115 5.03 -14.17 -0.41
CA THR A 115 5.45 -12.91 0.20
C THR A 115 5.07 -12.79 1.67
N LEU A 116 4.34 -13.75 2.23
CA LEU A 116 3.94 -13.77 3.64
C LEU A 116 5.05 -14.25 4.59
N ASP A 117 6.12 -14.84 4.10
CA ASP A 117 7.18 -15.39 4.92
C ASP A 117 7.96 -14.31 5.66
N GLY A 118 7.98 -14.40 6.98
CA GLY A 118 8.71 -13.50 7.87
C GLY A 118 8.16 -12.07 7.95
N ASN A 119 7.04 -11.82 7.38
CA ASN A 119 6.54 -10.51 7.03
C ASN A 119 6.29 -9.55 8.17
N ILE A 120 5.80 -10.03 9.31
CA ILE A 120 5.55 -9.14 10.46
C ILE A 120 6.83 -8.50 10.92
N GLN A 121 7.94 -9.26 10.96
CA GLN A 121 9.24 -8.70 11.35
C GLN A 121 9.75 -7.69 10.32
N ASN A 122 9.74 -8.04 9.05
CA ASN A 122 10.16 -7.15 7.97
C ASN A 122 9.30 -5.89 7.88
N LEU A 123 8.00 -6.05 8.07
CA LEU A 123 7.05 -4.95 8.08
C LEU A 123 7.26 -4.03 9.28
N LYS A 124 7.51 -4.61 10.46
CA LYS A 124 7.86 -3.85 11.66
C LYS A 124 9.13 -3.01 11.45
N GLU A 125 10.17 -3.61 10.88
CA GLU A 125 11.42 -2.91 10.57
C GLU A 125 11.20 -1.73 9.62
N LEU A 126 10.39 -1.91 8.58
CA LEU A 126 10.01 -0.82 7.69
C LEU A 126 9.20 0.24 8.44
N GLY A 127 8.23 -0.17 9.25
CA GLY A 127 7.40 0.73 10.04
C GLY A 127 8.21 1.58 11.03
N ASP A 128 9.18 0.98 11.71
CA ASP A 128 10.08 1.68 12.62
C ASP A 128 10.93 2.71 11.86
N TYR A 129 11.51 2.30 10.74
CA TYR A 129 12.28 3.17 9.85
C TYR A 129 11.46 4.36 9.33
N ALA A 130 10.24 4.12 8.92
CA ALA A 130 9.32 5.14 8.41
C ALA A 130 8.94 6.13 9.51
N ARG A 131 8.56 5.65 10.70
CA ARG A 131 8.14 6.49 11.82
C ARG A 131 9.25 7.40 12.32
N GLU A 132 10.50 6.94 12.34
CA GLU A 132 11.66 7.79 12.62
C GLU A 132 11.77 9.00 11.66
N ARG A 133 11.16 8.90 10.49
CA ARG A 133 11.11 9.94 9.45
C ARG A 133 9.77 10.64 9.34
N GLY A 134 8.88 10.41 10.30
CA GLY A 134 7.53 11.00 10.31
C GLY A 134 6.57 10.41 9.29
N VAL A 135 6.85 9.21 8.78
CA VAL A 135 6.04 8.50 7.78
C VAL A 135 5.36 7.30 8.42
N GLU A 136 4.08 7.14 8.17
CA GLU A 136 3.31 5.96 8.57
C GLU A 136 3.34 4.89 7.49
N ILE A 137 3.01 3.65 7.84
CA ILE A 137 2.91 2.53 6.89
C ILE A 137 1.46 2.14 6.70
N GLY A 138 1.09 2.01 5.43
CA GLY A 138 -0.14 1.37 4.99
C GLY A 138 0.12 -0.01 4.40
N LEU A 139 -0.93 -0.81 4.28
CA LEU A 139 -0.88 -2.07 3.57
C LEU A 139 -2.08 -2.25 2.66
N TRP A 140 -1.83 -2.95 1.57
CA TRP A 140 -2.89 -3.43 0.71
C TRP A 140 -3.56 -4.67 1.31
N THR A 141 -4.87 -4.73 1.20
CA THR A 141 -5.67 -5.93 1.46
C THR A 141 -6.82 -6.02 0.48
N GLN A 142 -7.27 -7.21 0.19
CA GLN A 142 -8.55 -7.35 -0.50
C GLN A 142 -9.70 -7.12 0.48
N SER A 143 -10.84 -6.73 -0.04
CA SER A 143 -11.99 -6.35 0.77
C SER A 143 -12.68 -7.52 1.46
N ASP A 144 -12.51 -8.74 0.99
CA ASP A 144 -13.05 -9.92 1.62
C ASP A 144 -11.97 -10.61 2.45
N LEU A 145 -12.08 -10.48 3.76
CA LEU A 145 -11.17 -11.06 4.73
C LEU A 145 -11.70 -12.36 5.35
N HIS A 146 -12.90 -12.81 4.94
CA HIS A 146 -13.46 -14.06 5.46
C HIS A 146 -12.84 -15.27 4.78
N PRO A 147 -12.42 -16.29 5.55
CA PRO A 147 -11.94 -17.55 5.01
C PRO A 147 -12.97 -18.19 4.09
N LYS A 148 -12.56 -18.54 2.89
CA LYS A 148 -13.34 -19.30 1.92
C LYS A 148 -12.54 -20.50 1.48
N GLU A 149 -13.21 -21.62 1.33
CA GLU A 149 -12.60 -22.83 0.80
C GLU A 149 -11.91 -22.54 -0.55
N GLY A 150 -10.68 -22.98 -0.68
CA GLY A 150 -9.86 -22.78 -1.88
C GLY A 150 -9.13 -21.44 -2.01
N VAL A 151 -9.26 -20.57 -1.02
CA VAL A 151 -8.55 -19.26 -0.99
C VAL A 151 -7.79 -19.03 0.32
N GLU A 152 -7.47 -20.09 1.01
CA GLU A 152 -6.86 -20.09 2.34
C GLU A 152 -5.53 -19.31 2.37
N ALA A 153 -4.76 -19.40 1.31
CA ALA A 153 -3.47 -18.72 1.23
C ALA A 153 -3.59 -17.19 1.27
N LEU A 154 -4.63 -16.63 0.70
CA LEU A 154 -4.92 -15.20 0.73
C LEU A 154 -5.47 -14.75 2.09
N LEU A 155 -6.08 -15.67 2.83
CA LEU A 155 -6.82 -15.43 4.05
C LEU A 155 -6.05 -15.83 5.32
N GLN A 156 -4.84 -16.33 5.18
CA GLN A 156 -3.96 -16.65 6.31
C GLN A 156 -3.27 -15.42 6.90
N ARG A 157 -3.53 -14.24 6.37
CA ARG A 157 -3.03 -12.99 6.95
C ARG A 157 -3.72 -12.69 8.27
N ASP A 158 -2.95 -12.42 9.28
CA ASP A 158 -3.43 -11.87 10.55
C ASP A 158 -3.31 -10.34 10.51
N ILE A 159 -4.35 -9.68 9.98
CA ILE A 159 -4.41 -8.23 9.86
C ILE A 159 -4.31 -7.55 11.23
N VAL A 160 -4.90 -8.13 12.26
CA VAL A 160 -4.82 -7.58 13.63
C VAL A 160 -3.38 -7.60 14.13
N LYS A 161 -2.66 -8.67 13.85
CA LYS A 161 -1.25 -8.79 14.19
C LYS A 161 -0.38 -7.81 13.40
N GLU A 162 -0.63 -7.65 12.11
CA GLU A 162 0.06 -6.67 11.26
C GLU A 162 -0.14 -5.24 11.79
N VAL A 163 -1.35 -4.86 12.14
CA VAL A 163 -1.65 -3.54 12.73
C VAL A 163 -0.96 -3.36 14.07
N ARG A 164 -1.07 -4.37 14.95
CA ARG A 164 -0.56 -4.28 16.32
C ARG A 164 0.96 -4.36 16.39
N ASP A 165 1.53 -5.37 15.75
CA ASP A 165 2.94 -5.73 15.95
C ASP A 165 3.84 -4.97 14.97
N ALA A 166 3.37 -4.71 13.75
CA ALA A 166 4.11 -3.97 12.73
C ALA A 166 3.75 -2.48 12.67
N GLY A 167 2.68 -2.07 13.34
CA GLY A 167 2.29 -0.66 13.41
C GLY A 167 1.70 -0.11 12.13
N VAL A 168 0.98 -0.94 11.37
CA VAL A 168 0.22 -0.50 10.19
C VAL A 168 -0.88 0.46 10.62
N ARG A 169 -1.00 1.60 9.93
CA ARG A 169 -1.95 2.67 10.26
C ARG A 169 -3.04 2.84 9.23
N VAL A 170 -2.82 2.42 8.01
CA VAL A 170 -3.76 2.56 6.90
C VAL A 170 -3.89 1.22 6.20
N LEU A 171 -5.11 0.82 5.90
CA LEU A 171 -5.39 -0.34 5.06
C LEU A 171 -6.09 0.14 3.80
N LYS A 172 -5.47 -0.11 2.65
CA LYS A 172 -6.13 0.01 1.36
C LYS A 172 -6.90 -1.27 1.11
N THR A 173 -8.22 -1.20 1.19
CA THR A 173 -9.10 -2.28 0.77
C THR A 173 -9.37 -2.16 -0.72
N ASP A 174 -8.95 -3.16 -1.46
CA ASP A 174 -9.05 -3.17 -2.91
C ASP A 174 -9.86 -4.38 -3.38
N VAL A 175 -10.14 -4.41 -4.68
CA VAL A 175 -10.82 -5.48 -5.41
C VAL A 175 -11.94 -6.19 -4.66
N ALA A 176 -13.10 -5.64 -4.85
CA ALA A 176 -14.33 -6.35 -4.62
C ALA A 176 -14.60 -7.24 -5.82
N TRP A 177 -14.17 -8.46 -5.78
CA TRP A 177 -14.54 -9.38 -6.84
C TRP A 177 -16.05 -9.49 -6.93
N VAL A 178 -16.53 -9.50 -8.15
CA VAL A 178 -17.94 -9.54 -8.48
C VAL A 178 -18.68 -10.56 -7.62
N GLY A 179 -19.75 -10.14 -7.00
CA GLY A 179 -20.54 -10.95 -6.09
C GLY A 179 -20.17 -10.80 -4.62
N ALA A 180 -18.96 -10.36 -4.30
CA ALA A 180 -18.61 -10.03 -2.93
C ALA A 180 -18.83 -8.54 -2.59
N GLY A 181 -18.91 -7.68 -3.61
CA GLY A 181 -18.97 -6.23 -3.46
C GLY A 181 -20.09 -5.68 -2.57
N TYR A 182 -21.19 -6.34 -2.54
CA TYR A 182 -22.34 -5.90 -1.75
C TYR A 182 -22.18 -6.14 -0.24
N SER A 183 -21.22 -6.92 0.17
CA SER A 183 -20.99 -7.19 1.60
C SER A 183 -20.13 -6.14 2.29
N PHE A 184 -19.46 -5.29 1.54
CA PHE A 184 -18.43 -4.41 2.08
C PHE A 184 -18.94 -3.36 3.04
N GLY A 185 -20.01 -2.71 2.69
CA GLY A 185 -20.59 -1.67 3.54
C GLY A 185 -21.05 -2.17 4.90
N LEU A 186 -21.21 -3.48 5.03
CA LEU A 186 -21.71 -4.10 6.26
C LEU A 186 -20.59 -4.61 7.16
N ASN A 187 -19.43 -4.85 6.62
CA ASN A 187 -18.30 -5.48 7.32
C ASN A 187 -17.08 -4.54 7.49
N GLY A 188 -17.19 -3.35 6.96
CA GLY A 188 -16.17 -2.30 7.14
C GLY A 188 -16.17 -1.67 8.50
#